data_8d1899181ed52fdf04d6a836544c024a
#
_entry.id   8d1899181ed52fdf04d6a836544c024a
#
_cell.length_a   1.000
_cell.length_b   1.000
_cell.length_c   1.000
_cell.angle_alpha   90.00
_cell.angle_beta   90.00
_cell.angle_gamma   90.00
#
_symmetry.space_group_name_H-M   'P 1'
#
loop_
_entity.id
_entity.type
_entity.pdbx_description
1 polymer ?
#
loop_
_entity_poly.entity_id
_entity_poly.type
_entity_poly.pdbx_seq_one_letter_code
_entity_poly.pdbx_strand_id
1 'polypeptide(L)'
;MPSPYFQNYGNAVESKLIEDLFEEAIYMQGFGGYYLPNTNAEARDLIYGEDPVKAFSKSFKMDMYLVNTFDYGDESDFFSKFGLEVRNQVKVQLGSREFLKKTSKALPRPLEGDLIFIPFMKDTGELFEIKFVNSSKDLYTLGRSKPYFYEISLEPFKYNDENITTGVSAIDNIGLLEKFKTDLNFVSGTGNYEINEMVYQGSANNYITYGEVIEWDSANNTLTLIDDVGEFDPTSALPVVGANSNAIHYLISVDNDSQQNFDNDNIHNEGLDFIQSSDNPFGSL
;
A
#
# COMPACT_ATOMS: atom_id res chain seq x y z
N MET A 1 -24.35 -21.42 -39.42
CA MET A 1 -25.01 -21.98 -38.22
C MET A 1 -23.93 -22.44 -37.27
N PRO A 2 -23.99 -22.10 -35.97
CA PRO A 2 -23.04 -22.65 -34.99
C PRO A 2 -23.18 -24.18 -34.96
N SER A 3 -22.08 -24.87 -34.74
CA SER A 3 -22.07 -26.34 -34.69
C SER A 3 -22.99 -26.83 -33.56
N PRO A 4 -23.89 -27.76 -33.79
CA PRO A 4 -24.75 -28.30 -32.75
C PRO A 4 -23.95 -29.15 -31.71
N TYR A 5 -22.71 -29.49 -32.01
CA TYR A 5 -21.85 -30.34 -31.17
C TYR A 5 -20.96 -29.54 -30.20
N PHE A 6 -20.79 -28.22 -30.41
CA PHE A 6 -19.96 -27.34 -29.60
C PHE A 6 -20.76 -26.11 -29.17
N GLN A 7 -21.76 -26.33 -28.33
CA GLN A 7 -22.51 -25.24 -27.73
C GLN A 7 -22.04 -25.02 -26.28
N ASN A 8 -20.89 -24.37 -26.11
CA ASN A 8 -20.36 -23.99 -24.81
C ASN A 8 -21.31 -23.13 -23.98
N TYR A 9 -22.20 -22.40 -24.66
CA TYR A 9 -23.19 -21.54 -24.03
C TYR A 9 -24.25 -22.30 -23.21
N GLY A 10 -24.59 -23.52 -23.58
CA GLY A 10 -25.65 -24.29 -22.94
C GLY A 10 -25.18 -25.50 -22.13
N ASN A 11 -23.90 -25.87 -22.23
CA ASN A 11 -23.40 -27.07 -21.59
C ASN A 11 -22.59 -26.75 -20.33
N ALA A 12 -23.22 -26.83 -19.16
CA ALA A 12 -22.61 -26.54 -17.88
C ALA A 12 -21.44 -27.48 -17.54
N VAL A 13 -21.46 -28.72 -18.05
CA VAL A 13 -20.41 -29.73 -17.74
C VAL A 13 -19.13 -29.42 -18.51
N GLU A 14 -19.22 -29.10 -19.78
CA GLU A 14 -18.08 -28.70 -20.61
C GLU A 14 -17.44 -27.39 -20.09
N SER A 15 -18.28 -26.42 -19.75
CA SER A 15 -17.82 -25.17 -19.15
C SER A 15 -17.07 -25.39 -17.84
N LYS A 16 -17.57 -26.30 -16.99
CA LYS A 16 -16.92 -26.65 -15.74
C LYS A 16 -15.58 -27.34 -15.98
N LEU A 17 -15.51 -28.25 -16.94
CA LEU A 17 -14.26 -28.93 -17.30
C LEU A 17 -13.17 -27.93 -17.72
N ILE A 18 -13.54 -26.94 -18.54
CA ILE A 18 -12.59 -25.90 -18.96
C ILE A 18 -12.15 -25.03 -17.78
N GLU A 19 -13.09 -24.64 -16.92
CA GLU A 19 -12.74 -23.91 -15.68
C GLU A 19 -11.76 -24.71 -14.80
N ASP A 20 -12.01 -26.01 -14.63
CA ASP A 20 -11.15 -26.90 -13.84
C ASP A 20 -9.74 -26.99 -14.44
N LEU A 21 -9.62 -27.08 -15.78
CA LEU A 21 -8.33 -27.12 -16.48
C LEU A 21 -7.54 -25.80 -16.32
N PHE A 22 -8.21 -24.66 -16.40
CA PHE A 22 -7.55 -23.36 -16.18
C PHE A 22 -7.11 -23.20 -14.74
N GLU A 23 -7.93 -23.56 -13.77
CA GLU A 23 -7.54 -23.52 -12.35
C GLU A 23 -6.37 -24.46 -12.06
N GLU A 24 -6.39 -25.67 -12.63
CA GLU A 24 -5.28 -26.61 -12.47
C GLU A 24 -3.99 -26.07 -13.09
N ALA A 25 -4.04 -25.45 -14.27
CA ALA A 25 -2.89 -24.83 -14.91
C ALA A 25 -2.30 -23.68 -14.06
N ILE A 26 -3.17 -22.81 -13.51
CA ILE A 26 -2.75 -21.74 -12.60
C ILE A 26 -2.14 -22.34 -11.32
N TYR A 27 -2.76 -23.36 -10.73
CA TYR A 27 -2.26 -24.02 -9.52
C TYR A 27 -0.89 -24.69 -9.72
N MET A 28 -0.65 -25.29 -10.89
CA MET A 28 0.61 -26.01 -11.17
C MET A 28 1.78 -25.07 -11.47
N GLN A 29 1.54 -23.93 -12.08
CA GLN A 29 2.57 -23.02 -12.57
C GLN A 29 2.55 -21.65 -11.87
N GLY A 30 1.56 -21.42 -11.04
CA GLY A 30 1.34 -20.15 -10.37
C GLY A 30 2.03 -20.05 -9.02
N PHE A 31 1.74 -18.96 -8.35
CA PHE A 31 2.20 -18.63 -7.00
C PHE A 31 1.03 -18.21 -6.13
N GLY A 32 1.19 -18.36 -4.81
CA GLY A 32 0.23 -17.85 -3.85
C GLY A 32 0.48 -16.35 -3.58
N GLY A 33 -0.41 -15.50 -4.02
CA GLY A 33 -0.42 -14.08 -3.72
C GLY A 33 -1.58 -13.68 -2.81
N TYR A 34 -1.66 -12.40 -2.46
CA TYR A 34 -2.77 -11.84 -1.69
C TYR A 34 -3.45 -10.74 -2.48
N TYR A 35 -4.75 -10.82 -2.58
CA TYR A 35 -5.60 -9.77 -3.12
C TYR A 35 -6.18 -8.93 -1.98
N LEU A 36 -6.03 -7.61 -2.06
CA LEU A 36 -6.48 -6.65 -1.08
C LEU A 36 -7.53 -5.73 -1.71
N PRO A 37 -8.81 -5.89 -1.38
CA PRO A 37 -9.83 -4.97 -1.85
C PRO A 37 -9.70 -3.63 -1.16
N ASN A 38 -9.92 -2.57 -1.91
CA ASN A 38 -10.07 -1.24 -1.35
C ASN A 38 -11.36 -1.19 -0.51
N THR A 39 -11.22 -0.85 0.75
CA THR A 39 -12.32 -0.57 1.67
C THR A 39 -12.24 0.89 2.02
N ASN A 40 -13.17 1.69 1.52
CA ASN A 40 -13.19 3.12 1.79
C ASN A 40 -13.13 3.37 3.30
N ALA A 41 -12.16 4.15 3.74
CA ALA A 41 -11.99 4.49 5.15
C ALA A 41 -13.04 5.49 5.61
N GLU A 42 -13.47 6.38 4.73
CA GLU A 42 -14.42 7.45 5.01
C GLU A 42 -15.58 7.46 4.01
N ALA A 43 -16.58 8.28 4.30
CA ALA A 43 -17.69 8.49 3.39
C ALA A 43 -17.19 9.22 2.12
N ARG A 44 -17.55 8.67 0.96
CA ARG A 44 -17.22 9.23 -0.34
C ARG A 44 -17.56 10.72 -0.40
N ASP A 45 -16.62 11.54 -0.87
CA ASP A 45 -16.87 12.95 -1.12
C ASP A 45 -17.98 13.11 -2.16
N LEU A 46 -19.06 13.80 -1.77
CA LEU A 46 -20.22 14.00 -2.63
C LEU A 46 -19.96 14.98 -3.78
N ILE A 47 -18.94 15.82 -3.66
CA ILE A 47 -18.59 16.86 -4.66
C ILE A 47 -17.66 16.30 -5.73
N TYR A 48 -16.56 15.66 -5.30
CA TYR A 48 -15.55 15.14 -6.21
C TYR A 48 -15.78 13.67 -6.58
N GLY A 49 -16.61 12.96 -5.81
CA GLY A 49 -16.95 11.56 -6.07
C GLY A 49 -15.82 10.57 -5.81
N GLU A 50 -14.72 11.02 -5.22
CA GLU A 50 -13.54 10.25 -4.87
C GLU A 50 -13.45 10.06 -3.37
N ASP A 51 -12.80 8.97 -2.95
CA ASP A 51 -12.43 8.78 -1.55
C ASP A 51 -11.01 9.32 -1.38
N PRO A 52 -10.79 10.32 -0.52
CA PRO A 52 -9.48 10.92 -0.34
C PRO A 52 -8.49 9.94 0.32
N VAL A 53 -8.97 8.98 1.10
CA VAL A 53 -8.11 8.02 1.81
C VAL A 53 -8.53 6.60 1.48
N LYS A 54 -7.65 5.87 0.81
CA LYS A 54 -7.83 4.43 0.57
C LYS A 54 -7.45 3.64 1.81
N ALA A 55 -8.24 2.63 2.15
CA ALA A 55 -7.94 1.71 3.23
C ALA A 55 -8.02 0.26 2.75
N PHE A 56 -7.12 -0.57 3.22
CA PHE A 56 -7.03 -1.99 2.89
C PHE A 56 -7.08 -2.81 4.18
N SER A 57 -8.29 -3.19 4.60
CA SER A 57 -8.54 -3.89 5.87
C SER A 57 -8.72 -5.40 5.73
N LYS A 58 -8.66 -5.92 4.51
CA LYS A 58 -8.85 -7.35 4.22
C LYS A 58 -7.85 -7.85 3.21
N SER A 59 -7.45 -9.11 3.38
CA SER A 59 -6.61 -9.82 2.40
C SER A 59 -7.20 -11.19 2.08
N PHE A 60 -7.11 -11.58 0.82
CA PHE A 60 -7.55 -12.90 0.34
C PHE A 60 -6.39 -13.60 -0.35
N LYS A 61 -5.96 -14.71 0.23
CA LYS A 61 -4.92 -15.54 -0.39
C LYS A 61 -5.47 -16.29 -1.60
N MET A 62 -4.86 -16.10 -2.77
CA MET A 62 -5.28 -16.66 -4.06
C MET A 62 -4.09 -17.19 -4.83
N ASP A 63 -4.33 -18.20 -5.67
CA ASP A 63 -3.34 -18.69 -6.60
C ASP A 63 -3.40 -17.88 -7.89
N MET A 64 -2.25 -17.34 -8.29
CA MET A 64 -2.10 -16.42 -9.41
C MET A 64 -0.98 -16.90 -10.33
N TYR A 65 -1.08 -16.63 -11.62
CA TYR A 65 -0.06 -16.93 -12.60
C TYR A 65 0.55 -15.65 -13.17
N LEU A 66 1.87 -15.57 -13.14
CA LEU A 66 2.61 -14.44 -13.71
C LEU A 66 2.80 -14.68 -15.21
N VAL A 67 2.20 -13.83 -16.04
CA VAL A 67 2.22 -13.99 -17.50
C VAL A 67 3.60 -13.68 -18.07
N ASN A 68 4.24 -12.63 -17.57
CA ASN A 68 5.53 -12.16 -18.01
C ASN A 68 6.52 -12.14 -16.86
N THR A 69 7.43 -13.09 -16.83
CA THR A 69 8.52 -13.15 -15.84
C THR A 69 9.70 -12.24 -16.21
N PHE A 70 9.81 -11.85 -17.47
CA PHE A 70 10.93 -11.07 -18.00
C PHE A 70 10.63 -9.57 -18.19
N ASP A 71 9.34 -9.17 -18.16
CA ASP A 71 8.93 -7.79 -18.42
C ASP A 71 8.87 -6.91 -17.15
N TYR A 72 9.47 -7.37 -16.07
CA TYR A 72 9.82 -6.48 -14.95
C TYR A 72 11.05 -5.62 -15.32
N GLY A 73 11.07 -5.13 -16.47
CA GLY A 73 12.11 -4.37 -17.13
C GLY A 73 11.85 -4.21 -18.61
N ASP A 74 10.68 -4.61 -19.08
CA ASP A 74 10.20 -4.19 -20.37
C ASP A 74 9.80 -2.71 -20.22
N GLU A 75 10.82 -1.90 -20.40
CA GLU A 75 10.67 -0.52 -20.75
C GLU A 75 9.85 -0.53 -22.04
N SER A 76 8.53 -0.63 -21.91
CA SER A 76 7.65 -0.28 -23.00
C SER A 76 7.81 1.21 -23.20
N ASP A 77 8.87 1.57 -23.94
CA ASP A 77 9.17 2.91 -24.36
C ASP A 77 7.97 3.47 -25.10
N PHE A 78 7.09 4.10 -24.37
CA PHE A 78 6.00 4.82 -24.98
C PHE A 78 6.47 6.24 -25.27
N PHE A 79 6.89 6.48 -26.50
CA PHE A 79 7.10 7.84 -27.00
C PHE A 79 5.75 8.56 -27.07
N SER A 80 5.38 9.20 -25.99
CA SER A 80 4.24 10.12 -26.02
C SER A 80 4.66 11.44 -26.68
N LYS A 81 3.68 12.23 -27.15
CA LYS A 81 3.93 13.59 -27.62
C LYS A 81 4.59 14.50 -26.57
N PHE A 82 4.67 14.06 -25.33
CA PHE A 82 5.11 14.84 -24.17
C PHE A 82 6.42 14.32 -23.55
N GLY A 83 7.01 13.27 -24.09
CA GLY A 83 8.27 12.69 -23.59
C GLY A 83 8.24 11.17 -23.46
N LEU A 84 9.33 10.63 -22.92
CA LEU A 84 9.49 9.20 -22.62
C LEU A 84 8.78 8.91 -21.30
N GLU A 85 7.81 7.98 -21.29
CA GLU A 85 7.19 7.46 -20.08
C GLU A 85 7.53 5.98 -19.94
N VAL A 86 8.32 5.65 -18.91
CA VAL A 86 8.65 4.26 -18.57
C VAL A 86 7.60 3.75 -17.59
N ARG A 87 6.89 2.69 -17.97
CA ARG A 87 5.88 2.05 -17.12
C ARG A 87 6.30 0.61 -16.82
N ASN A 88 6.62 0.35 -15.59
CA ASN A 88 6.86 -1.01 -15.11
C ASN A 88 5.52 -1.71 -14.87
N GLN A 89 5.06 -2.48 -15.86
CA GLN A 89 3.80 -3.20 -15.75
C GLN A 89 4.05 -4.69 -15.58
N VAL A 90 3.36 -5.29 -14.64
CA VAL A 90 3.30 -6.73 -14.42
C VAL A 90 1.93 -7.24 -14.81
N LYS A 91 1.85 -8.38 -15.49
CA LYS A 91 0.58 -9.01 -15.86
C LYS A 91 0.40 -10.32 -15.12
N VAL A 92 -0.74 -10.44 -14.46
CA VAL A 92 -1.10 -11.61 -13.66
C VAL A 92 -2.43 -12.16 -14.15
N GLN A 93 -2.55 -13.49 -14.19
CA GLN A 93 -3.82 -14.18 -14.46
C GLN A 93 -4.37 -14.77 -13.17
N LEU A 94 -5.67 -14.59 -12.98
CA LEU A 94 -6.43 -15.03 -11.83
C LEU A 94 -7.70 -15.79 -12.27
N GLY A 95 -7.92 -16.99 -11.72
CA GLY A 95 -9.10 -17.79 -12.01
C GLY A 95 -10.39 -17.12 -11.51
N SER A 96 -11.37 -16.97 -12.38
CA SER A 96 -12.61 -16.26 -12.04
C SER A 96 -13.44 -17.01 -10.98
N ARG A 97 -13.46 -18.34 -11.02
CA ARG A 97 -14.18 -19.17 -10.05
C ARG A 97 -13.46 -19.18 -8.69
N GLU A 98 -12.14 -19.25 -8.69
CA GLU A 98 -11.35 -19.17 -7.47
C GLU A 98 -11.55 -17.82 -6.78
N PHE A 99 -11.49 -16.73 -7.53
CA PHE A 99 -11.76 -15.39 -7.01
C PHE A 99 -13.11 -15.31 -6.29
N LEU A 100 -14.18 -15.76 -6.95
CA LEU A 100 -15.52 -15.76 -6.36
C LEU A 100 -15.65 -16.67 -5.14
N LYS A 101 -14.91 -17.77 -5.11
CA LYS A 101 -14.88 -18.69 -3.97
C LYS A 101 -14.16 -18.10 -2.78
N LYS A 102 -12.98 -17.52 -3.00
CA LYS A 102 -12.12 -16.94 -1.93
C LYS A 102 -12.72 -15.66 -1.35
N THR A 103 -13.33 -14.81 -2.18
CA THR A 103 -14.02 -13.59 -1.72
C THR A 103 -15.43 -13.88 -1.17
N SER A 104 -15.84 -15.16 -1.07
CA SER A 104 -17.18 -15.57 -0.62
C SER A 104 -18.31 -14.87 -1.42
N LYS A 105 -18.06 -14.56 -2.69
CA LYS A 105 -18.94 -13.80 -3.60
C LYS A 105 -19.24 -12.36 -3.15
N ALA A 106 -18.50 -11.83 -2.21
CA ALA A 106 -18.65 -10.42 -1.80
C ALA A 106 -18.27 -9.46 -2.93
N LEU A 107 -17.29 -9.86 -3.74
CA LEU A 107 -16.82 -9.11 -4.90
C LEU A 107 -17.16 -9.87 -6.18
N PRO A 108 -17.80 -9.25 -7.17
CA PRO A 108 -18.16 -9.91 -8.42
C PRO A 108 -16.98 -10.13 -9.36
N ARG A 109 -15.96 -9.29 -9.31
CA ARG A 109 -14.72 -9.32 -10.10
C ARG A 109 -13.64 -8.53 -9.38
N PRO A 110 -12.35 -8.70 -9.73
CA PRO A 110 -11.31 -7.77 -9.33
C PRO A 110 -11.63 -6.36 -9.84
N LEU A 111 -11.32 -5.35 -9.04
CA LEU A 111 -11.58 -3.95 -9.37
C LEU A 111 -10.25 -3.21 -9.58
N GLU A 112 -10.31 -2.20 -10.43
CA GLU A 112 -9.22 -1.25 -10.61
C GLU A 112 -9.07 -0.41 -9.32
N GLY A 113 -7.82 -0.22 -8.88
CA GLY A 113 -7.51 0.46 -7.62
C GLY A 113 -7.38 -0.46 -6.41
N ASP A 114 -7.68 -1.75 -6.54
CA ASP A 114 -7.34 -2.76 -5.53
C ASP A 114 -5.85 -3.12 -5.59
N LEU A 115 -5.32 -3.74 -4.53
CA LEU A 115 -3.92 -4.14 -4.48
C LEU A 115 -3.74 -5.65 -4.61
N ILE A 116 -2.59 -6.03 -5.14
CA ILE A 116 -2.08 -7.41 -5.13
C ILE A 116 -0.69 -7.42 -4.51
N PHE A 117 -0.49 -8.27 -3.51
CA PHE A 117 0.80 -8.54 -2.92
C PHE A 117 1.42 -9.78 -3.52
N ILE A 118 2.66 -9.64 -4.04
CA ILE A 118 3.46 -10.72 -4.63
C ILE A 118 4.65 -10.99 -3.71
N PRO A 119 4.68 -12.16 -3.01
CA PRO A 119 5.61 -12.37 -1.90
C PRO A 119 7.07 -12.62 -2.30
N PHE A 120 7.37 -12.94 -3.56
CA PHE A 120 8.73 -13.26 -4.01
C PHE A 120 9.43 -12.12 -4.77
N MET A 121 8.77 -10.98 -4.92
CA MET A 121 9.39 -9.80 -5.52
C MET A 121 10.14 -9.00 -4.46
N LYS A 122 11.29 -8.43 -4.83
CA LYS A 122 12.18 -7.62 -3.96
C LYS A 122 12.50 -8.26 -2.61
N ASP A 123 12.73 -9.58 -2.58
CA ASP A 123 13.11 -10.37 -1.39
C ASP A 123 12.10 -10.36 -0.23
N THR A 124 11.39 -9.28 0.00
CA THR A 124 10.39 -9.11 1.09
C THR A 124 8.96 -9.15 0.62
N GLY A 125 8.74 -9.17 -0.69
CA GLY A 125 7.45 -9.00 -1.32
C GLY A 125 7.19 -7.55 -1.73
N GLU A 126 6.30 -7.37 -2.68
CA GLU A 126 5.95 -6.05 -3.21
C GLU A 126 4.45 -5.92 -3.43
N LEU A 127 3.93 -4.72 -3.19
CA LEU A 127 2.55 -4.35 -3.45
C LEU A 127 2.41 -3.75 -4.85
N PHE A 128 1.38 -4.17 -5.55
CA PHE A 128 1.02 -3.67 -6.87
C PHE A 128 -0.42 -3.19 -6.88
N GLU A 129 -0.67 -2.09 -7.55
CA GLU A 129 -2.00 -1.57 -7.78
C GLU A 129 -2.56 -2.10 -9.10
N ILE A 130 -3.82 -2.52 -9.09
CA ILE A 130 -4.55 -2.95 -10.29
C ILE A 130 -4.92 -1.73 -11.11
N LYS A 131 -4.31 -1.60 -12.29
CA LYS A 131 -4.64 -0.51 -13.22
C LYS A 131 -5.69 -0.89 -14.24
N PHE A 132 -5.69 -2.16 -14.65
CA PHE A 132 -6.66 -2.62 -15.64
C PHE A 132 -6.98 -4.10 -15.46
N VAL A 133 -8.26 -4.46 -15.57
CA VAL A 133 -8.74 -5.83 -15.52
C VAL A 133 -9.33 -6.21 -16.87
N ASN A 134 -8.64 -7.04 -17.62
CA ASN A 134 -9.10 -7.54 -18.92
C ASN A 134 -9.92 -8.81 -18.74
N SER A 135 -11.20 -8.73 -19.09
CA SER A 135 -12.15 -9.84 -19.06
C SER A 135 -12.69 -10.23 -20.45
N SER A 136 -12.27 -9.51 -21.50
CA SER A 136 -12.89 -9.60 -22.83
C SER A 136 -11.97 -10.09 -23.94
N LYS A 137 -10.78 -10.64 -23.58
CA LYS A 137 -9.88 -11.22 -24.59
C LYS A 137 -10.49 -12.44 -25.28
N ASP A 138 -10.11 -12.65 -26.52
CA ASP A 138 -10.51 -13.81 -27.30
C ASP A 138 -10.20 -15.12 -26.55
N LEU A 139 -11.10 -16.06 -26.60
CA LEU A 139 -11.08 -17.35 -25.91
C LEU A 139 -11.27 -17.33 -24.37
N TYR A 140 -11.16 -16.21 -23.69
CA TYR A 140 -11.35 -16.16 -22.23
C TYR A 140 -12.77 -16.48 -21.80
N THR A 141 -13.74 -16.16 -22.64
CA THR A 141 -15.15 -16.42 -22.35
C THR A 141 -15.70 -17.68 -23.05
N LEU A 142 -15.03 -18.13 -24.13
CA LEU A 142 -15.47 -19.25 -24.97
C LEU A 142 -16.99 -19.25 -25.27
N GLY A 143 -17.52 -18.05 -25.52
CA GLY A 143 -18.96 -17.87 -25.78
C GLY A 143 -19.82 -17.70 -24.52
N ARG A 144 -19.26 -17.64 -23.33
CA ARG A 144 -19.98 -17.33 -22.08
C ARG A 144 -19.98 -15.84 -21.81
N SER A 145 -20.94 -15.39 -21.01
CA SER A 145 -21.00 -14.01 -20.54
C SER A 145 -19.99 -13.70 -19.44
N LYS A 146 -19.38 -14.74 -18.81
CA LYS A 146 -18.39 -14.61 -17.75
C LYS A 146 -17.05 -15.17 -18.21
N PRO A 147 -15.93 -14.51 -17.92
CA PRO A 147 -14.61 -15.01 -18.25
C PRO A 147 -14.26 -16.22 -17.38
N TYR A 148 -13.39 -17.11 -17.88
CA TYR A 148 -12.81 -18.19 -17.09
C TYR A 148 -11.70 -17.70 -16.17
N PHE A 149 -10.95 -16.72 -16.62
CA PHE A 149 -9.93 -16.04 -15.85
C PHE A 149 -9.88 -14.55 -16.19
N TYR A 150 -9.30 -13.77 -15.32
CA TYR A 150 -9.00 -12.37 -15.51
C TYR A 150 -7.52 -12.19 -15.80
N GLU A 151 -7.17 -11.38 -16.79
CA GLU A 151 -5.81 -10.89 -16.97
C GLU A 151 -5.74 -9.48 -16.36
N ILE A 152 -4.89 -9.33 -15.38
CA ILE A 152 -4.81 -8.12 -14.56
C ILE A 152 -3.48 -7.45 -14.87
N SER A 153 -3.52 -6.19 -15.29
CA SER A 153 -2.34 -5.35 -15.45
C SER A 153 -2.09 -4.59 -14.14
N LEU A 154 -0.90 -4.74 -13.63
CA LEU A 154 -0.43 -4.24 -12.34
C LEU A 154 0.67 -3.21 -12.55
N GLU A 155 0.70 -2.19 -11.71
CA GLU A 155 1.81 -1.25 -11.57
C GLU A 155 2.30 -1.26 -10.12
N PRO A 156 3.60 -1.02 -9.85
CA PRO A 156 4.10 -0.91 -8.49
C PRO A 156 3.28 0.11 -7.71
N PHE A 157 2.82 -0.29 -6.54
CA PHE A 157 2.06 0.59 -5.67
C PHE A 157 3.00 1.65 -5.08
N LYS A 158 2.58 2.90 -5.14
CA LYS A 158 3.25 4.02 -4.48
C LYS A 158 2.42 4.38 -3.27
N TYR A 159 3.00 4.15 -2.11
CA TYR A 159 2.38 4.49 -0.84
C TYR A 159 2.20 6.01 -0.72
N ASN A 160 1.03 6.44 -0.28
CA ASN A 160 0.67 7.83 -0.06
C ASN A 160 -0.30 7.92 1.13
N ASP A 161 0.18 7.47 2.28
CA ASP A 161 -0.53 7.51 3.57
C ASP A 161 -1.83 6.68 3.63
N GLU A 162 -1.92 5.63 2.80
CA GLU A 162 -3.05 4.70 2.87
C GLU A 162 -2.95 3.81 4.12
N ASN A 163 -4.11 3.47 4.69
CA ASN A 163 -4.17 2.58 5.83
C ASN A 163 -4.20 1.11 5.38
N ILE A 164 -3.12 0.37 5.66
CA ILE A 164 -2.99 -1.05 5.34
C ILE A 164 -2.96 -1.85 6.64
N THR A 165 -4.09 -2.51 6.99
CA THR A 165 -4.24 -3.28 8.23
C THR A 165 -4.93 -4.61 7.90
N THR A 166 -4.20 -5.49 7.22
CA THR A 166 -4.77 -6.73 6.66
C THR A 166 -4.72 -7.91 7.62
N GLY A 167 -3.97 -7.81 8.70
CA GLY A 167 -3.67 -8.90 9.64
C GLY A 167 -2.62 -9.90 9.12
N VAL A 168 -1.99 -9.60 7.98
CA VAL A 168 -0.85 -10.36 7.44
C VAL A 168 0.41 -9.56 7.65
N SER A 169 1.26 -9.98 8.60
CA SER A 169 2.44 -9.21 9.01
C SER A 169 3.37 -8.82 7.86
N ALA A 170 3.52 -9.68 6.85
CA ALA A 170 4.36 -9.38 5.68
C ALA A 170 3.83 -8.21 4.85
N ILE A 171 2.52 -7.97 4.85
CA ILE A 171 1.88 -6.87 4.11
C ILE A 171 1.84 -5.62 5.00
N ASP A 172 1.43 -5.80 6.24
CA ASP A 172 1.27 -4.69 7.19
C ASP A 172 2.62 -4.02 7.49
N ASN A 173 3.71 -4.81 7.55
CA ASN A 173 5.06 -4.27 7.71
C ASN A 173 5.52 -3.38 6.54
N ILE A 174 5.06 -3.64 5.31
CA ILE A 174 5.40 -2.76 4.16
C ILE A 174 4.77 -1.39 4.38
N GLY A 175 3.50 -1.34 4.78
CA GLY A 175 2.83 -0.09 5.13
C GLY A 175 3.56 0.66 6.24
N LEU A 176 4.01 -0.05 7.28
CA LEU A 176 4.77 0.54 8.38
C LEU A 176 6.17 1.03 7.98
N LEU A 177 6.84 0.35 7.03
CA LEU A 177 8.16 0.76 6.55
C LEU A 177 8.12 2.05 5.71
N GLU A 178 7.04 2.26 5.00
CA GLU A 178 6.85 3.43 4.12
C GLU A 178 6.20 4.63 4.83
N LYS A 179 5.68 4.44 6.06
CA LYS A 179 5.15 5.54 6.86
C LYS A 179 6.27 6.44 7.38
N PHE A 180 5.94 7.70 7.53
CA PHE A 180 6.81 8.68 8.18
C PHE A 180 7.06 8.28 9.64
N LYS A 181 8.31 8.30 10.06
CA LYS A 181 8.72 7.93 11.41
C LYS A 181 9.31 9.12 12.14
N THR A 182 9.00 9.21 13.42
CA THR A 182 9.57 10.21 14.33
C THR A 182 10.28 9.49 15.46
N ASP A 183 11.58 9.72 15.61
CA ASP A 183 12.37 9.16 16.68
C ASP A 183 12.47 10.14 17.85
N LEU A 184 12.04 9.68 19.01
CA LEU A 184 12.12 10.41 20.27
C LEU A 184 13.27 9.87 21.10
N ASN A 185 14.23 10.72 21.44
CA ASN A 185 15.35 10.38 22.31
C ASN A 185 15.13 10.87 23.74
N PHE A 186 15.34 10.00 24.72
CA PHE A 186 15.06 10.29 26.12
C PHE A 186 16.33 10.31 27.01
N VAL A 187 16.29 11.17 28.01
CA VAL A 187 17.39 11.23 29.04
C VAL A 187 17.21 10.15 30.09
N SER A 188 15.98 10.05 30.62
CA SER A 188 15.67 9.22 31.76
C SER A 188 14.19 8.94 31.84
N GLY A 189 13.84 7.84 32.48
CA GLY A 189 12.47 7.47 32.65
C GLY A 189 12.31 6.14 33.36
N THR A 190 11.06 5.67 33.43
CA THR A 190 10.72 4.39 34.05
C THR A 190 9.67 3.68 33.20
N GLY A 191 9.84 2.37 33.08
CA GLY A 191 8.95 1.52 32.31
C GLY A 191 9.44 1.29 30.87
N ASN A 192 8.78 0.39 30.17
CA ASN A 192 9.02 0.10 28.75
C ASN A 192 7.71 0.37 28.01
N TYR A 193 7.81 0.98 26.86
CA TYR A 193 6.67 1.16 25.99
C TYR A 193 6.27 -0.15 25.31
N GLU A 194 4.99 -0.31 25.06
CA GLU A 194 4.42 -1.45 24.30
C GLU A 194 4.27 -1.10 22.83
N ILE A 195 4.54 -2.04 21.95
CA ILE A 195 4.35 -1.86 20.51
C ILE A 195 2.85 -1.69 20.21
N ASN A 196 2.51 -0.78 19.30
CA ASN A 196 1.15 -0.38 18.94
C ASN A 196 0.35 0.30 20.08
N GLU A 197 1.04 0.83 21.11
CA GLU A 197 0.35 1.70 22.05
C GLU A 197 0.41 3.16 21.62
N MET A 198 -0.56 3.93 22.06
CA MET A 198 -0.54 5.37 21.90
C MET A 198 0.32 6.00 23.01
N VAL A 199 1.22 6.90 22.62
CA VAL A 199 1.97 7.74 23.56
C VAL A 199 1.56 9.19 23.39
N TYR A 200 1.63 9.95 24.47
CA TYR A 200 1.28 11.36 24.46
C TYR A 200 2.22 12.16 25.37
N GLN A 201 2.44 13.43 25.03
CA GLN A 201 3.19 14.35 25.87
C GLN A 201 2.22 15.17 26.73
N GLY A 202 2.38 15.06 28.04
CA GLY A 202 1.57 15.79 29.00
C GLY A 202 0.63 14.93 29.83
N SER A 203 -0.64 15.34 29.95
CA SER A 203 -1.65 14.68 30.77
C SER A 203 -2.68 13.95 29.92
N ALA A 204 -3.09 12.75 30.33
CA ALA A 204 -4.04 11.90 29.64
C ALA A 204 -5.38 12.57 29.22
N ASN A 205 -5.77 13.63 29.92
CA ASN A 205 -7.01 14.34 29.65
C ASN A 205 -6.83 15.64 28.83
N ASN A 206 -5.59 16.05 28.58
CA ASN A 206 -5.30 17.30 27.87
C ASN A 206 -3.93 17.22 27.20
N TYR A 207 -3.79 16.26 26.28
CA TYR A 207 -2.62 16.17 25.41
C TYR A 207 -2.90 16.86 24.08
N ILE A 208 -1.88 17.50 23.54
CA ILE A 208 -1.92 18.15 22.22
C ILE A 208 -1.15 17.29 21.23
N THR A 209 -0.19 16.53 21.74
CA THR A 209 0.77 15.75 20.94
C THR A 209 0.64 14.28 21.30
N TYR A 210 0.50 13.43 20.31
CA TYR A 210 0.43 11.98 20.47
C TYR A 210 0.92 11.26 19.21
N GLY A 211 1.25 9.99 19.36
CA GLY A 211 1.70 9.12 18.27
C GLY A 211 1.55 7.65 18.64
N GLU A 212 1.69 6.75 17.68
CA GLU A 212 1.65 5.30 17.89
C GLU A 212 3.06 4.71 17.88
N VAL A 213 3.34 3.83 18.83
CA VAL A 213 4.66 3.20 19.02
C VAL A 213 4.88 2.07 18.02
N ILE A 214 5.93 2.15 17.21
CA ILE A 214 6.39 1.03 16.39
C ILE A 214 7.48 0.24 17.09
N GLU A 215 8.45 0.94 17.65
CA GLU A 215 9.65 0.34 18.24
C GLU A 215 10.09 1.08 19.50
N TRP A 216 10.51 0.32 20.49
CA TRP A 216 11.13 0.84 21.70
C TRP A 216 12.49 0.21 21.91
N ASP A 217 13.55 0.98 21.79
CA ASP A 217 14.91 0.57 22.11
C ASP A 217 15.28 1.06 23.52
N SER A 218 15.15 0.15 24.48
CA SER A 218 15.47 0.43 25.87
C SER A 218 16.97 0.60 26.14
N ALA A 219 17.85 0.14 25.22
CA ALA A 219 19.29 0.26 25.37
C ALA A 219 19.76 1.66 25.03
N ASN A 220 19.18 2.27 24.01
CA ASN A 220 19.50 3.62 23.56
C ASN A 220 18.50 4.67 24.07
N ASN A 221 17.41 4.26 24.73
CA ASN A 221 16.29 5.10 25.15
C ASN A 221 15.69 5.86 23.96
N THR A 222 15.50 5.17 22.84
CA THR A 222 14.91 5.73 21.63
C THR A 222 13.55 5.09 21.38
N LEU A 223 12.55 5.91 21.13
CA LEU A 223 11.18 5.50 20.79
C LEU A 223 10.86 5.96 19.39
N THR A 224 10.51 5.01 18.51
CA THR A 224 10.10 5.30 17.15
C THR A 224 8.57 5.31 17.07
N LEU A 225 8.02 6.42 16.59
CA LEU A 225 6.60 6.67 16.43
C LEU A 225 6.18 6.74 14.96
N ILE A 226 4.90 6.49 14.74
CA ILE A 226 4.19 6.79 13.50
C ILE A 226 2.88 7.53 13.82
N ASP A 227 2.27 8.06 12.77
CA ASP A 227 0.98 8.75 12.85
C ASP A 227 0.95 9.80 13.97
N ASP A 228 2.08 10.49 14.13
CA ASP A 228 2.22 11.53 15.13
C ASP A 228 1.41 12.77 14.76
N VAL A 229 0.75 13.32 15.76
CA VAL A 229 -0.05 14.54 15.66
C VAL A 229 0.50 15.57 16.64
N GLY A 230 0.75 16.78 16.13
CA GLY A 230 1.38 17.85 16.88
C GLY A 230 2.91 17.73 16.90
N GLU A 231 3.57 18.62 17.61
CA GLU A 231 5.01 18.61 17.78
C GLU A 231 5.39 18.20 19.20
N PHE A 232 6.23 17.16 19.31
CA PHE A 232 6.83 16.78 20.60
C PHE A 232 7.88 17.81 20.98
N ASP A 233 7.69 18.46 22.12
CA ASP A 233 8.55 19.56 22.58
C ASP A 233 9.61 19.06 23.59
N PRO A 234 10.91 18.97 23.19
CA PRO A 234 11.98 18.58 24.08
C PRO A 234 12.30 19.62 25.17
N THR A 235 11.85 20.86 24.98
CA THR A 235 12.07 21.93 25.97
C THR A 235 11.02 21.92 27.06
N SER A 236 9.93 21.17 26.86
CA SER A 236 8.86 21.00 27.82
C SER A 236 9.32 20.11 28.97
N ALA A 237 9.01 20.50 30.19
CA ALA A 237 9.20 19.66 31.37
C ALA A 237 8.17 18.49 31.44
N LEU A 238 7.28 18.36 30.47
CA LEU A 238 6.27 17.34 30.45
C LEU A 238 6.82 16.02 29.89
N PRO A 239 6.60 14.91 30.59
CA PRO A 239 7.06 13.62 30.11
C PRO A 239 6.20 13.10 28.96
N VAL A 240 6.77 12.18 28.18
CA VAL A 240 6.02 11.32 27.25
C VAL A 240 5.54 10.10 28.02
N VAL A 241 4.25 9.82 27.92
CA VAL A 241 3.59 8.78 28.69
C VAL A 241 2.91 7.76 27.78
N GLY A 242 3.15 6.48 28.03
CA GLY A 242 2.47 5.38 27.35
C GLY A 242 1.05 5.18 27.90
N ALA A 243 0.07 5.05 27.02
CA ALA A 243 -1.32 4.91 27.42
C ALA A 243 -1.65 3.56 28.09
N ASN A 244 -1.00 2.50 27.68
CA ASN A 244 -1.20 1.14 28.19
C ASN A 244 -0.11 0.75 29.20
N SER A 245 1.14 0.95 28.84
CA SER A 245 2.31 0.59 29.63
C SER A 245 2.49 1.46 30.88
N ASN A 246 1.95 2.67 30.86
CA ASN A 246 2.24 3.73 31.86
C ASN A 246 3.75 4.04 31.95
N ALA A 247 4.51 3.75 30.92
CA ALA A 247 5.92 4.16 30.84
C ALA A 247 6.00 5.69 30.80
N ILE A 248 7.00 6.23 31.48
CA ILE A 248 7.16 7.69 31.61
C ILE A 248 8.62 8.03 31.33
N HIS A 249 8.88 8.79 30.27
CA HIS A 249 10.23 9.23 29.92
C HIS A 249 10.26 10.71 29.59
N TYR A 250 11.41 11.35 29.83
CA TYR A 250 11.62 12.77 29.57
C TYR A 250 12.41 12.95 28.27
N LEU A 251 11.82 13.71 27.35
CA LEU A 251 12.35 13.95 26.01
C LEU A 251 13.57 14.86 26.03
N ILE A 252 14.60 14.50 25.24
CA ILE A 252 15.78 15.35 24.99
C ILE A 252 15.73 15.97 23.61
N SER A 253 15.47 15.13 22.62
CA SER A 253 15.47 15.54 21.22
C SER A 253 14.46 14.74 20.44
N VAL A 254 13.94 15.34 19.41
CA VAL A 254 13.10 14.74 18.39
C VAL A 254 13.93 14.69 17.13
N ASP A 255 14.05 13.51 16.56
CA ASP A 255 14.63 13.34 15.24
C ASP A 255 13.49 12.86 14.32
N ASN A 256 13.02 13.76 13.51
CA ASN A 256 12.02 13.41 12.49
C ASN A 256 12.77 12.69 11.39
N ASP A 257 12.47 11.40 11.20
CA ASP A 257 13.14 10.60 10.18
C ASP A 257 13.06 11.32 8.86
N SER A 258 14.14 11.80 8.59
CA SER A 258 14.19 12.28 7.58
C SER A 258 15.27 12.59 6.67
N GLN A 259 15.73 11.61 5.89
CA GLN A 259 16.29 11.92 4.60
C GLN A 259 15.33 12.79 3.77
N GLN A 260 14.03 12.58 3.87
CA GLN A 260 13.05 13.44 3.20
C GLN A 260 12.95 14.83 3.82
N ASN A 261 12.96 14.93 5.14
CA ASN A 261 13.01 16.24 5.80
C ASN A 261 14.34 16.95 5.60
N PHE A 262 15.44 16.21 5.66
CA PHE A 262 16.75 16.78 5.38
C PHE A 262 16.84 17.38 3.98
N ASP A 263 16.32 16.69 3.00
CA ASP A 263 16.25 17.19 1.64
C ASP A 263 15.30 18.37 1.51
N ASN A 264 14.17 18.37 2.21
CA ASN A 264 13.22 19.48 2.25
C ASN A 264 13.79 20.68 2.99
N ASP A 265 14.49 20.47 4.08
CA ASP A 265 15.18 21.56 4.82
C ASP A 265 16.28 22.18 3.97
N ASN A 266 17.03 21.40 3.21
CA ASN A 266 18.01 21.91 2.27
C ASN A 266 17.36 22.78 1.19
N ILE A 267 16.28 22.31 0.58
CA ILE A 267 15.51 23.08 -0.41
C ILE A 267 14.94 24.36 0.21
N HIS A 268 14.43 24.28 1.43
CA HIS A 268 13.91 25.44 2.15
C HIS A 268 15.01 26.47 2.43
N ASN A 269 16.17 26.02 2.93
CA ASN A 269 17.31 26.89 3.25
C ASN A 269 17.90 27.51 1.98
N GLU A 270 18.07 26.72 0.91
CA GLU A 270 18.50 27.25 -0.40
C GLU A 270 17.50 28.27 -0.96
N GLY A 271 16.19 28.02 -0.78
CA GLY A 271 15.13 28.96 -1.17
C GLY A 271 15.20 30.26 -0.36
N LEU A 272 15.48 30.20 0.95
CA LEU A 272 15.65 31.39 1.79
C LEU A 272 16.90 32.17 1.43
N ASP A 273 18.02 31.51 1.15
CA ASP A 273 19.24 32.16 0.70
C ASP A 273 19.04 32.88 -0.65
N PHE A 274 18.27 32.27 -1.54
CA PHE A 274 17.92 32.91 -2.82
C PHE A 274 17.04 34.14 -2.64
N ILE A 275 16.08 34.10 -1.71
CA ILE A 275 15.19 35.24 -1.43
C ILE A 275 15.91 36.35 -0.65
N GLN A 276 16.86 35.99 0.24
CA GLN A 276 17.60 36.92 1.08
C GLN A 276 18.86 37.45 0.41
N SER A 277 19.28 36.90 -0.74
CA SER A 277 20.44 37.41 -1.46
C SER A 277 20.15 38.86 -1.90
N SER A 278 21.09 39.76 -1.60
CA SER A 278 20.99 41.15 -1.96
C SER A 278 21.00 41.42 -3.46
N ASP A 279 21.34 40.42 -4.24
CA ASP A 279 21.28 40.48 -5.70
C ASP A 279 19.90 40.02 -6.16
N ASN A 280 19.02 40.97 -6.37
CA ASN A 280 17.72 40.71 -6.97
C ASN A 280 17.91 40.11 -8.39
N PRO A 281 17.63 38.83 -8.61
CA PRO A 281 17.85 38.17 -9.90
C PRO A 281 16.95 38.74 -11.01
N PHE A 282 15.94 39.52 -10.65
CA PHE A 282 14.99 40.17 -11.59
C PHE A 282 15.29 41.65 -11.84
N GLY A 283 16.38 42.17 -11.27
CA GLY A 283 16.76 43.56 -11.41
C GLY A 283 15.88 44.49 -10.59
N SER A 284 16.39 45.71 -10.32
CA SER A 284 15.58 46.80 -9.79
C SER A 284 14.70 47.34 -10.91
N LEU A 285 13.42 47.37 -10.69
CA LEU A 285 12.49 48.11 -11.52
C LEU A 285 12.78 49.61 -11.46
#